data_672e545159bcaf1e01fc4ac7f68be93f
#
_entry.id   672e545159bcaf1e01fc4ac7f68be93f
#
_cell.length_a   1.000
_cell.length_b   1.000
_cell.length_c   1.000
_cell.angle_alpha   90.00
_cell.angle_beta   90.00
_cell.angle_gamma   90.00
#
_symmetry.space_group_name_H-M   'P 1'
#
loop_
_entity.id
_entity.type
_entity.pdbx_description
1 polymer ?
#
loop_
_entity_poly.entity_id
_entity_poly.type
_entity_poly.pdbx_seq_one_letter_code
_entity_poly.pdbx_strand_id
1 'polypeptide(L)'
;MSRLKQDFTTTTWVMIPVAIAINIAIGTLIYAIKFPFVYLDSIGTVLVGVLCGPWAGLLTGLLTNLIWGVSGLNPVYTPYFIVGGVIGFLAGWFSQWGWFTSWWKSIIAGAITGVAAAALSAPISAYLYGGVTGAGTDVLTAFFRALGFENLAANFIQGLTVDPLDKAVTFLIVFLIVRLLPFRFVARFPQGENIRKT
;
A
#
# COMPACT_ATOMS: atom_id res chain seq x y z
N MET A 1 -6.03 -22.66 -16.46
CA MET A 1 -6.32 -22.25 -15.09
C MET A 1 -6.59 -20.74 -15.10
N SER A 2 -7.63 -20.25 -14.42
CA SER A 2 -7.86 -18.80 -14.31
C SER A 2 -6.69 -18.16 -13.55
N ARG A 3 -6.27 -16.94 -13.94
CA ARG A 3 -5.20 -16.19 -13.28
C ARG A 3 -5.40 -16.10 -11.75
N LEU A 4 -6.64 -16.01 -11.29
CA LEU A 4 -7.03 -16.09 -9.89
C LEU A 4 -6.46 -17.31 -9.15
N LYS A 5 -6.55 -18.50 -9.75
CA LYS A 5 -6.04 -19.73 -9.12
C LYS A 5 -4.51 -19.79 -9.05
N GLN A 6 -3.82 -19.06 -9.93
CA GLN A 6 -2.36 -19.02 -9.94
C GLN A 6 -1.79 -18.17 -8.80
N ASP A 7 -2.50 -17.10 -8.40
CA ASP A 7 -2.06 -16.21 -7.32
C ASP A 7 -2.17 -16.87 -5.93
N PHE A 8 -3.10 -17.84 -5.75
CA PHE A 8 -3.40 -18.45 -4.44
C PHE A 8 -2.81 -19.85 -4.27
N THR A 9 -1.50 -19.90 -4.03
CA THR A 9 -0.78 -21.11 -3.64
C THR A 9 -0.76 -21.27 -2.12
N THR A 10 -0.34 -22.43 -1.61
CA THR A 10 -0.14 -22.66 -0.17
C THR A 10 0.81 -21.59 0.42
N THR A 11 1.88 -21.26 -0.31
CA THR A 11 2.84 -20.23 0.10
C THR A 11 2.19 -18.85 0.21
N THR A 12 1.28 -18.51 -0.71
CA THR A 12 0.52 -17.26 -0.67
C THR A 12 -0.36 -17.17 0.58
N TRP A 13 -1.08 -18.23 0.91
CA TRP A 13 -1.95 -18.26 2.09
C TRP A 13 -1.18 -18.08 3.40
N VAL A 14 0.06 -18.56 3.48
CA VAL A 14 0.94 -18.32 4.63
C VAL A 14 1.49 -16.89 4.66
N MET A 15 1.78 -16.31 3.47
CA MET A 15 2.32 -14.94 3.38
C MET A 15 1.30 -13.87 3.76
N ILE A 16 0.02 -14.04 3.44
CA ILE A 16 -1.01 -13.02 3.68
C ILE A 16 -1.06 -12.59 5.16
N PRO A 17 -1.25 -13.49 6.15
CA PRO A 17 -1.31 -13.08 7.55
C PRO A 17 -0.01 -12.45 8.05
N VAL A 18 1.16 -12.92 7.59
CA VAL A 18 2.45 -12.32 7.94
C VAL A 18 2.54 -10.89 7.40
N ALA A 19 2.13 -10.68 6.15
CA ALA A 19 2.12 -9.36 5.52
C ALA A 19 1.16 -8.39 6.23
N ILE A 20 -0.03 -8.85 6.63
CA ILE A 20 -0.99 -8.07 7.43
C ILE A 20 -0.36 -7.64 8.75
N ALA A 21 0.31 -8.56 9.45
CA ALA A 21 0.97 -8.24 10.72
C ALA A 21 2.09 -7.20 10.53
N ILE A 22 2.89 -7.29 9.47
CA ILE A 22 3.93 -6.31 9.12
C ILE A 22 3.30 -4.93 8.87
N ASN A 23 2.22 -4.86 8.08
CA ASN A 23 1.54 -3.60 7.79
C ASN A 23 1.03 -2.93 9.06
N ILE A 24 0.31 -3.69 9.91
CA ILE A 24 -0.27 -3.16 11.16
C ILE A 24 0.83 -2.71 12.11
N ALA A 25 1.90 -3.49 12.25
CA ALA A 25 3.00 -3.15 13.16
C ALA A 25 3.72 -1.86 12.73
N ILE A 26 4.13 -1.76 11.46
CA ILE A 26 4.85 -0.59 10.95
C ILE A 26 3.92 0.62 10.90
N GLY A 27 2.71 0.46 10.36
CA GLY A 27 1.75 1.55 10.26
C GLY A 27 1.35 2.10 11.63
N THR A 28 1.15 1.23 12.65
CA THR A 28 0.88 1.68 14.02
C THR A 28 2.04 2.50 14.59
N LEU A 29 3.28 2.10 14.32
CA LEU A 29 4.46 2.85 14.75
C LEU A 29 4.50 4.25 14.12
N ILE A 30 4.34 4.32 12.78
CA ILE A 30 4.36 5.60 12.04
C ILE A 30 3.20 6.50 12.48
N TYR A 31 2.01 5.92 12.67
CA TYR A 31 0.84 6.65 13.16
C TYR A 31 1.07 7.21 14.58
N ALA A 32 1.69 6.45 15.47
CA ALA A 32 1.97 6.85 16.84
C ALA A 32 2.95 8.03 16.93
N ILE A 33 3.99 8.05 16.08
CA ILE A 33 4.95 9.17 16.02
C ILE A 33 4.45 10.36 15.19
N LYS A 34 3.26 10.24 14.57
CA LYS A 34 2.61 11.28 13.75
C LYS A 34 3.52 11.84 12.67
N PHE A 35 4.22 10.95 11.95
CA PHE A 35 5.11 11.39 10.89
C PHE A 35 4.31 11.94 9.69
N PRO A 36 4.61 13.17 9.19
CA PRO A 36 3.68 13.88 8.30
C PRO A 36 3.80 13.54 6.81
N PHE A 37 4.78 12.72 6.39
CA PHE A 37 5.09 12.54 4.97
C PHE A 37 4.98 11.11 4.45
N VAL A 38 4.84 10.12 5.32
CA VAL A 38 4.66 8.71 4.92
C VAL A 38 3.80 7.96 5.92
N TYR A 39 3.14 6.89 5.44
CA TYR A 39 2.35 5.97 6.25
C TYR A 39 3.08 4.64 6.46
N LEU A 40 3.74 4.11 5.44
CA LEU A 40 4.46 2.82 5.38
C LEU A 40 3.62 1.62 5.85
N ASP A 41 2.32 1.73 5.74
CA ASP A 41 1.30 0.79 6.23
C ASP A 41 0.94 -0.30 5.22
N SER A 42 1.63 -0.34 4.09
CA SER A 42 1.32 -1.23 2.95
C SER A 42 2.51 -2.01 2.41
N ILE A 43 3.63 -2.06 3.15
CA ILE A 43 4.85 -2.80 2.74
C ILE A 43 4.53 -4.28 2.53
N GLY A 44 3.84 -4.93 3.46
CA GLY A 44 3.43 -6.32 3.35
C GLY A 44 2.43 -6.54 2.20
N THR A 45 1.47 -5.63 2.02
CA THR A 45 0.51 -5.66 0.91
C THR A 45 1.22 -5.63 -0.44
N VAL A 46 2.15 -4.68 -0.62
CA VAL A 46 2.95 -4.57 -1.85
C VAL A 46 3.83 -5.80 -2.05
N LEU A 47 4.44 -6.33 -0.98
CA LEU A 47 5.27 -7.54 -1.03
C LEU A 47 4.47 -8.76 -1.51
N VAL A 48 3.26 -8.98 -0.97
CA VAL A 48 2.37 -10.07 -1.43
C VAL A 48 1.95 -9.84 -2.87
N GLY A 49 1.54 -8.62 -3.25
CA GLY A 49 1.21 -8.29 -4.63
C GLY A 49 2.34 -8.63 -5.58
N VAL A 50 3.56 -8.21 -5.27
CA VAL A 50 4.76 -8.42 -6.08
C VAL A 50 5.13 -9.90 -6.21
N LEU A 51 5.10 -10.66 -5.12
CA LEU A 51 5.52 -12.07 -5.10
C LEU A 51 4.41 -13.03 -5.55
N CYS A 52 3.18 -12.78 -5.16
CA CYS A 52 2.07 -13.73 -5.30
C CYS A 52 1.07 -13.35 -6.41
N GLY A 53 0.96 -12.06 -6.74
CA GLY A 53 0.09 -11.60 -7.82
C GLY A 53 -0.97 -10.59 -7.37
N PRO A 54 -1.65 -9.95 -8.36
CA PRO A 54 -2.56 -8.83 -8.10
C PRO A 54 -3.75 -9.20 -7.21
N TRP A 55 -4.31 -10.39 -7.37
CA TRP A 55 -5.46 -10.80 -6.56
C TRP A 55 -5.09 -11.13 -5.12
N ALA A 56 -3.91 -11.71 -4.91
CA ALA A 56 -3.37 -11.95 -3.56
C ALA A 56 -3.03 -10.63 -2.86
N GLY A 57 -2.43 -9.67 -3.60
CA GLY A 57 -2.16 -8.33 -3.10
C GLY A 57 -3.45 -7.58 -2.73
N LEU A 58 -4.47 -7.63 -3.61
CA LEU A 58 -5.79 -7.05 -3.35
C LEU A 58 -6.38 -7.59 -2.05
N LEU A 59 -6.44 -8.92 -1.91
CA LEU A 59 -6.98 -9.55 -0.70
C LEU A 59 -6.21 -9.14 0.55
N THR A 60 -4.87 -9.10 0.47
CA THR A 60 -4.03 -8.70 1.59
C THR A 60 -4.32 -7.26 2.03
N GLY A 61 -4.41 -6.32 1.08
CA GLY A 61 -4.70 -4.93 1.37
C GLY A 61 -6.09 -4.71 1.95
N LEU A 62 -7.12 -5.37 1.39
CA LEU A 62 -8.47 -5.36 1.93
C LEU A 62 -8.49 -5.84 3.39
N LEU A 63 -7.91 -7.00 3.65
CA LEU A 63 -7.90 -7.62 4.98
C LEU A 63 -7.06 -6.82 5.98
N THR A 64 -5.94 -6.22 5.56
CA THR A 64 -5.12 -5.39 6.46
C THR A 64 -5.95 -4.31 7.12
N ASN A 65 -6.60 -3.46 6.34
CA ASN A 65 -7.34 -2.32 6.86
C ASN A 65 -8.61 -2.73 7.60
N LEU A 66 -9.30 -3.79 7.13
CA LEU A 66 -10.44 -4.35 7.85
C LEU A 66 -10.04 -4.91 9.23
N ILE A 67 -8.99 -5.73 9.30
CA ILE A 67 -8.51 -6.32 10.55
C ILE A 67 -8.02 -5.21 11.50
N TRP A 68 -7.23 -4.28 11.00
CA TRP A 68 -6.71 -3.17 11.80
C TRP A 68 -7.84 -2.31 12.39
N GLY A 69 -8.87 -2.00 11.60
CA GLY A 69 -9.98 -1.20 12.06
C GLY A 69 -10.92 -1.95 13.01
N VAL A 70 -11.32 -3.18 12.64
CA VAL A 70 -12.29 -3.98 13.43
C VAL A 70 -11.69 -4.51 14.73
N SER A 71 -10.36 -4.73 14.77
CA SER A 71 -9.69 -5.14 16.02
C SER A 71 -9.68 -4.08 17.12
N GLY A 72 -10.11 -2.83 16.80
CA GLY A 72 -10.10 -1.71 17.73
C GLY A 72 -8.74 -1.03 17.89
N LEU A 73 -7.71 -1.52 17.22
CA LEU A 73 -6.37 -0.88 17.24
C LEU A 73 -6.41 0.51 16.62
N ASN A 74 -7.08 0.66 15.46
CA ASN A 74 -7.34 1.95 14.85
C ASN A 74 -8.58 1.90 13.94
N PRO A 75 -9.79 2.19 14.45
CA PRO A 75 -11.03 2.13 13.69
C PRO A 75 -11.07 3.02 12.43
N VAL A 76 -10.25 4.06 12.39
CA VAL A 76 -10.13 4.98 11.24
C VAL A 76 -9.73 4.24 9.97
N TYR A 77 -8.96 3.15 10.06
CA TYR A 77 -8.51 2.40 8.88
C TYR A 77 -9.60 1.59 8.19
N THR A 78 -10.71 1.28 8.86
CA THR A 78 -11.76 0.42 8.27
C THR A 78 -12.24 0.90 6.90
N PRO A 79 -12.66 2.15 6.67
CA PRO A 79 -13.15 2.59 5.36
C PRO A 79 -12.09 2.60 4.26
N TYR A 80 -10.80 2.61 4.62
CA TYR A 80 -9.69 2.59 3.67
C TYR A 80 -9.36 1.18 3.14
N PHE A 81 -10.17 0.14 3.45
CA PHE A 81 -9.93 -1.21 2.96
C PHE A 81 -9.85 -1.29 1.43
N ILE A 82 -10.68 -0.53 0.71
CA ILE A 82 -10.66 -0.46 -0.75
C ILE A 82 -9.32 0.13 -1.23
N VAL A 83 -8.83 1.18 -0.57
CA VAL A 83 -7.54 1.82 -0.90
C VAL A 83 -6.40 0.79 -0.76
N GLY A 84 -6.36 0.07 0.36
CA GLY A 84 -5.39 -1.01 0.58
C GLY A 84 -5.46 -2.10 -0.49
N GLY A 85 -6.68 -2.50 -0.86
CA GLY A 85 -6.91 -3.47 -1.93
C GLY A 85 -6.37 -3.02 -3.28
N VAL A 86 -6.63 -1.77 -3.68
CA VAL A 86 -6.13 -1.18 -4.94
C VAL A 86 -4.61 -1.09 -4.94
N ILE A 87 -3.98 -0.70 -3.83
CA ILE A 87 -2.51 -0.68 -3.69
C ILE A 87 -1.93 -2.07 -3.97
N GLY A 88 -2.48 -3.11 -3.33
CA GLY A 88 -2.01 -4.49 -3.52
C GLY A 88 -2.23 -5.03 -4.93
N PHE A 89 -3.38 -4.72 -5.53
CA PHE A 89 -3.68 -5.09 -6.90
C PHE A 89 -2.70 -4.47 -7.90
N LEU A 90 -2.49 -3.17 -7.82
CA LEU A 90 -1.57 -2.44 -8.70
C LEU A 90 -0.12 -2.91 -8.52
N ALA A 91 0.32 -3.18 -7.29
CA ALA A 91 1.65 -3.72 -7.03
C ALA A 91 1.88 -5.05 -7.76
N GLY A 92 0.91 -5.97 -7.68
CA GLY A 92 0.97 -7.24 -8.39
C GLY A 92 0.92 -7.08 -9.91
N TRP A 93 0.12 -6.15 -10.39
CA TRP A 93 -0.01 -5.86 -11.82
C TRP A 93 1.28 -5.29 -12.40
N PHE A 94 1.89 -4.29 -11.75
CA PHE A 94 3.19 -3.75 -12.15
C PHE A 94 4.30 -4.81 -12.08
N SER A 95 4.23 -5.73 -11.11
CA SER A 95 5.16 -6.86 -11.03
C SER A 95 5.06 -7.77 -12.26
N GLN A 96 3.82 -8.07 -12.73
CA GLN A 96 3.59 -8.85 -13.96
C GLN A 96 4.20 -8.18 -15.20
N TRP A 97 4.23 -6.85 -15.23
CA TRP A 97 4.86 -6.09 -16.32
C TRP A 97 6.38 -5.93 -16.16
N GLY A 98 6.99 -6.58 -15.15
CA GLY A 98 8.41 -6.53 -14.93
C GLY A 98 8.92 -5.21 -14.37
N TRP A 99 8.05 -4.40 -13.74
CA TRP A 99 8.45 -3.12 -13.19
C TRP A 99 9.30 -3.23 -11.92
N PHE A 100 9.31 -4.42 -11.29
CA PHE A 100 10.21 -4.72 -10.16
C PHE A 100 11.57 -5.31 -10.58
N THR A 101 11.91 -5.24 -11.86
CA THR A 101 13.26 -5.58 -12.34
C THR A 101 14.27 -4.44 -12.15
N SER A 102 13.81 -3.20 -12.03
CA SER A 102 14.65 -2.00 -11.89
C SER A 102 14.12 -1.07 -10.80
N TRP A 103 15.02 -0.50 -10.00
CA TRP A 103 14.65 0.38 -8.88
C TRP A 103 13.81 1.61 -9.31
N TRP A 104 14.17 2.25 -10.41
CA TRP A 104 13.46 3.45 -10.90
C TRP A 104 12.06 3.13 -11.40
N LYS A 105 11.86 1.96 -12.04
CA LYS A 105 10.53 1.49 -12.45
C LYS A 105 9.64 1.23 -11.25
N SER A 106 10.20 0.63 -10.19
CA SER A 106 9.48 0.41 -8.93
C SER A 106 9.04 1.73 -8.29
N ILE A 107 9.91 2.74 -8.28
CA ILE A 107 9.56 4.09 -7.78
C ILE A 107 8.40 4.70 -8.58
N ILE A 108 8.46 4.65 -9.91
CA ILE A 108 7.39 5.19 -10.76
C ILE A 108 6.08 4.41 -10.55
N ALA A 109 6.14 3.06 -10.46
CA ALA A 109 4.97 2.24 -10.15
C ALA A 109 4.35 2.64 -8.80
N GLY A 110 5.19 2.88 -7.79
CA GLY A 110 4.76 3.36 -6.49
C GLY A 110 4.09 4.72 -6.57
N ALA A 111 4.70 5.68 -7.28
CA ALA A 111 4.12 7.02 -7.45
C ALA A 111 2.75 6.97 -8.15
N ILE A 112 2.60 6.18 -9.22
CA ILE A 112 1.32 5.98 -9.91
C ILE A 112 0.29 5.34 -8.95
N THR A 113 0.71 4.34 -8.18
CA THR A 113 -0.15 3.70 -7.18
C THR A 113 -0.58 4.70 -6.10
N GLY A 114 0.32 5.60 -5.69
CA GLY A 114 0.03 6.67 -4.73
C GLY A 114 -1.01 7.66 -5.26
N VAL A 115 -0.93 8.05 -6.54
CA VAL A 115 -1.99 8.90 -7.16
C VAL A 115 -3.35 8.21 -7.11
N ALA A 116 -3.41 6.90 -7.42
CA ALA A 116 -4.66 6.15 -7.32
C ALA A 116 -5.15 6.05 -5.86
N ALA A 117 -4.23 5.85 -4.91
CA ALA A 117 -4.56 5.85 -3.48
C ALA A 117 -5.11 7.21 -3.02
N ALA A 118 -4.47 8.32 -3.39
CA ALA A 118 -4.93 9.69 -3.08
C ALA A 118 -6.35 9.95 -3.60
N ALA A 119 -6.64 9.52 -4.84
CA ALA A 119 -7.95 9.71 -5.45
C ALA A 119 -9.07 8.98 -4.69
N LEU A 120 -8.77 7.83 -4.10
CA LEU A 120 -9.74 7.05 -3.33
C LEU A 120 -9.80 7.46 -1.86
N SER A 121 -8.68 7.85 -1.26
CA SER A 121 -8.57 8.20 0.16
C SER A 121 -9.14 9.58 0.46
N ALA A 122 -8.98 10.55 -0.44
CA ALA A 122 -9.41 11.93 -0.22
C ALA A 122 -10.93 12.07 0.07
N PRO A 123 -11.85 11.43 -0.68
CA PRO A 123 -13.27 11.44 -0.34
C PRO A 123 -13.57 10.78 1.01
N ILE A 124 -12.88 9.67 1.33
CA ILE A 124 -13.04 8.96 2.61
C ILE A 124 -12.66 9.89 3.75
N SER A 125 -11.46 10.50 3.69
CA SER A 125 -11.00 11.46 4.69
C SER A 125 -11.92 12.67 4.82
N ALA A 126 -12.29 13.26 3.69
CA ALA A 126 -13.09 14.50 3.68
C ALA A 126 -14.51 14.30 4.21
N TYR A 127 -15.21 13.24 3.78
CA TYR A 127 -16.63 13.06 4.09
C TYR A 127 -16.91 12.25 5.35
N LEU A 128 -16.06 11.24 5.66
CA LEU A 128 -16.28 10.42 6.86
C LEU A 128 -15.62 11.02 8.10
N TYR A 129 -14.49 11.72 7.94
CA TYR A 129 -13.69 12.23 9.06
C TYR A 129 -13.55 13.75 9.09
N GLY A 130 -14.22 14.47 8.19
CA GLY A 130 -14.12 15.93 8.12
C GLY A 130 -12.70 16.42 7.80
N GLY A 131 -11.84 15.54 7.28
CA GLY A 131 -10.45 15.85 6.95
C GLY A 131 -9.46 15.69 8.11
N VAL A 132 -9.89 15.11 9.25
CA VAL A 132 -9.05 14.87 10.42
C VAL A 132 -9.10 13.39 10.78
N THR A 133 -8.02 12.67 10.50
CA THR A 133 -7.92 11.22 10.69
C THR A 133 -7.09 10.83 11.91
N GLY A 134 -6.43 11.80 12.55
CA GLY A 134 -5.46 11.58 13.61
C GLY A 134 -4.06 11.22 13.12
N ALA A 135 -3.86 11.09 11.81
CA ALA A 135 -2.56 10.86 11.20
C ALA A 135 -1.68 12.12 11.22
N GLY A 136 -0.36 11.95 11.12
CA GLY A 136 0.56 13.09 11.05
C GLY A 136 0.33 13.98 9.83
N THR A 137 -0.22 13.43 8.75
CA THR A 137 -0.55 14.14 7.51
C THR A 137 -1.69 15.14 7.63
N ASP A 138 -2.49 15.09 8.70
CA ASP A 138 -3.57 16.05 8.96
C ASP A 138 -3.06 17.51 9.06
N VAL A 139 -1.78 17.69 9.44
CA VAL A 139 -1.12 19.00 9.44
C VAL A 139 -1.13 19.62 8.03
N LEU A 140 -0.89 18.84 6.99
CA LEU A 140 -0.94 19.32 5.61
C LEU A 140 -2.38 19.64 5.18
N THR A 141 -3.35 18.81 5.55
CA THR A 141 -4.77 19.12 5.31
C THR A 141 -5.18 20.43 5.98
N ALA A 142 -4.79 20.63 7.24
CA ALA A 142 -5.06 21.87 7.96
C ALA A 142 -4.38 23.08 7.30
N PHE A 143 -3.15 22.93 6.82
CA PHE A 143 -2.43 23.97 6.07
C PHE A 143 -3.17 24.36 4.79
N PHE A 144 -3.60 23.41 3.95
CA PHE A 144 -4.34 23.73 2.73
C PHE A 144 -5.71 24.36 3.03
N ARG A 145 -6.38 23.95 4.10
CA ARG A 145 -7.63 24.60 4.56
C ARG A 145 -7.39 26.04 5.01
N ALA A 146 -6.28 26.30 5.70
CA ALA A 146 -5.91 27.65 6.09
C ALA A 146 -5.63 28.57 4.89
N LEU A 147 -5.21 28.01 3.75
CA LEU A 147 -5.07 28.72 2.47
C LEU A 147 -6.41 28.96 1.75
N GLY A 148 -7.53 28.51 2.31
CA GLY A 148 -8.86 28.73 1.76
C GLY A 148 -9.40 27.61 0.87
N PHE A 149 -8.72 26.45 0.77
CA PHE A 149 -9.25 25.31 0.04
C PHE A 149 -10.41 24.65 0.79
N GLU A 150 -11.44 24.25 0.06
CA GLU A 150 -12.52 23.43 0.60
C GLU A 150 -12.00 22.07 1.11
N ASN A 151 -12.74 21.45 2.04
CA ASN A 151 -12.29 20.25 2.73
C ASN A 151 -11.88 19.11 1.77
N LEU A 152 -12.69 18.83 0.75
CA LEU A 152 -12.37 17.78 -0.23
C LEU A 152 -11.10 18.13 -1.03
N ALA A 153 -10.98 19.37 -1.50
CA ALA A 153 -9.81 19.83 -2.25
C ALA A 153 -8.54 19.79 -1.39
N ALA A 154 -8.62 20.22 -0.14
CA ALA A 154 -7.49 20.17 0.80
C ALA A 154 -7.00 18.74 1.04
N ASN A 155 -7.92 17.79 1.25
CA ASN A 155 -7.58 16.37 1.40
C ASN A 155 -7.01 15.76 0.11
N PHE A 156 -7.52 16.15 -1.05
CA PHE A 156 -7.02 15.68 -2.33
C PHE A 156 -5.60 16.18 -2.61
N ILE A 157 -5.33 17.47 -2.37
CA ILE A 157 -3.99 18.05 -2.54
C ILE A 157 -3.01 17.44 -1.53
N GLN A 158 -3.44 17.24 -0.27
CA GLN A 158 -2.66 16.54 0.74
C GLN A 158 -2.32 15.11 0.28
N GLY A 159 -3.31 14.34 -0.18
CA GLY A 159 -3.10 12.99 -0.70
C GLY A 159 -2.14 12.97 -1.89
N LEU A 160 -2.31 13.85 -2.88
CA LEU A 160 -1.40 13.95 -4.03
C LEU A 160 0.04 14.36 -3.64
N THR A 161 0.21 15.03 -2.51
CA THR A 161 1.53 15.39 -2.00
C THR A 161 2.20 14.22 -1.28
N VAL A 162 1.44 13.46 -0.49
CA VAL A 162 1.97 12.43 0.42
C VAL A 162 1.95 11.03 -0.19
N ASP A 163 0.80 10.61 -0.74
CA ASP A 163 0.62 9.21 -1.17
C ASP A 163 1.58 8.77 -2.29
N PRO A 164 1.88 9.60 -3.33
CA PRO A 164 2.89 9.23 -4.32
C PRO A 164 4.28 9.06 -3.73
N LEU A 165 4.66 9.90 -2.77
CA LEU A 165 5.95 9.78 -2.07
C LEU A 165 5.98 8.51 -1.19
N ASP A 166 4.95 8.30 -0.39
CA ASP A 166 4.81 7.14 0.48
C ASP A 166 4.87 5.83 -0.31
N LYS A 167 4.10 5.74 -1.41
CA LYS A 167 4.07 4.52 -2.21
C LYS A 167 5.35 4.34 -3.04
N ALA A 168 5.99 5.41 -3.51
CA ALA A 168 7.31 5.32 -4.14
C ALA A 168 8.35 4.74 -3.18
N VAL A 169 8.39 5.21 -1.93
CA VAL A 169 9.26 4.68 -0.88
C VAL A 169 8.92 3.23 -0.54
N THR A 170 7.63 2.92 -0.36
CA THR A 170 7.15 1.56 -0.07
C THR A 170 7.55 0.56 -1.17
N PHE A 171 7.36 0.92 -2.45
CA PHE A 171 7.72 0.07 -3.59
C PHE A 171 9.23 -0.11 -3.71
N LEU A 172 10.01 0.94 -3.44
CA LEU A 172 11.48 0.84 -3.39
C LEU A 172 11.93 -0.10 -2.26
N ILE A 173 11.36 0.01 -1.06
CA ILE A 173 11.64 -0.89 0.06
C ILE A 173 11.36 -2.34 -0.35
N VAL A 174 10.20 -2.61 -0.94
CA VAL A 174 9.84 -3.96 -1.40
C VAL A 174 10.77 -4.45 -2.50
N PHE A 175 11.14 -3.58 -3.45
CA PHE A 175 12.16 -3.92 -4.47
C PHE A 175 13.47 -4.36 -3.81
N LEU A 176 13.96 -3.61 -2.82
CA LEU A 176 15.20 -3.95 -2.10
C LEU A 176 15.06 -5.27 -1.33
N ILE A 177 13.93 -5.47 -0.62
CA ILE A 177 13.66 -6.72 0.10
C ILE A 177 13.73 -7.92 -0.87
N VAL A 178 13.03 -7.85 -1.99
CA VAL A 178 12.98 -8.94 -2.97
C VAL A 178 14.35 -9.20 -3.61
N ARG A 179 15.17 -8.16 -3.80
CA ARG A 179 16.54 -8.30 -4.30
C ARG A 179 17.50 -8.93 -3.30
N LEU A 180 17.31 -8.68 -2.01
CA LEU A 180 18.12 -9.25 -0.92
C LEU A 180 17.77 -10.72 -0.63
N LEU A 181 16.54 -11.16 -0.93
CA LEU A 181 16.14 -12.54 -0.71
C LEU A 181 16.84 -13.50 -1.68
N PRO A 182 17.23 -14.71 -1.23
CA PRO A 182 17.80 -15.72 -2.11
C PRO A 182 16.85 -16.09 -3.26
N PHE A 183 17.36 -16.25 -4.49
CA PHE A 183 16.53 -16.59 -5.65
C PHE A 183 15.68 -17.86 -5.42
N ARG A 184 16.27 -18.89 -4.80
CA ARG A 184 15.57 -20.14 -4.45
C ARG A 184 14.34 -19.92 -3.57
N PHE A 185 14.35 -18.88 -2.74
CA PHE A 185 13.19 -18.50 -1.92
C PHE A 185 12.14 -17.77 -2.77
N VAL A 186 12.55 -16.76 -3.53
CA VAL A 186 11.65 -15.95 -4.39
C VAL A 186 10.99 -16.83 -5.47
N ALA A 187 11.69 -17.80 -6.05
CA ALA A 187 11.18 -18.72 -7.06
C ALA A 187 10.04 -19.65 -6.56
N ARG A 188 9.81 -19.73 -5.25
CA ARG A 188 8.66 -20.49 -4.68
C ARG A 188 7.33 -19.76 -4.82
N PHE A 189 7.36 -18.48 -5.14
CA PHE A 189 6.17 -17.64 -5.28
C PHE A 189 5.71 -17.57 -6.73
N PRO A 190 4.40 -17.42 -6.99
CA PRO A 190 3.82 -17.40 -8.33
C PRO A 190 4.47 -16.43 -9.31
N GLN A 191 4.94 -15.27 -8.84
CA GLN A 191 5.59 -14.26 -9.68
C GLN A 191 7.10 -14.18 -9.53
N GLY A 192 7.70 -15.07 -8.75
CA GLY A 192 9.11 -15.02 -8.41
C GLY A 192 10.06 -14.98 -9.60
N GLU A 193 9.73 -15.67 -10.69
CA GLU A 193 10.53 -15.67 -11.92
C GLU A 193 10.47 -14.34 -12.67
N ASN A 194 9.32 -13.62 -12.61
CA ASN A 194 9.12 -12.35 -13.33
C ASN A 194 9.96 -11.21 -12.76
N ILE A 195 10.31 -11.30 -11.48
CA ILE A 195 10.98 -10.23 -10.73
C ILE A 195 12.48 -10.20 -11.02
N ARG A 196 13.06 -11.32 -11.44
CA ARG A 196 14.50 -11.48 -11.69
C ARG A 196 14.87 -11.80 -13.14
N LYS A 197 13.95 -11.64 -14.08
CA LYS A 197 14.30 -11.66 -15.50
C LYS A 197 15.28 -10.51 -15.76
N THR A 198 16.55 -10.86 -15.94
CA THR A 198 17.62 -9.99 -16.43
C THR A 198 17.42 -9.72 -17.91
#